data_1391831e65463677cc1f8813ef154273
#
_entry.id   1391831e65463677cc1f8813ef154273
#
_cell.length_a   1.000
_cell.length_b   1.000
_cell.length_c   1.000
_cell.angle_alpha   90.00
_cell.angle_beta   90.00
_cell.angle_gamma   90.00
#
_symmetry.space_group_name_H-M   'P 1'
#
loop_
_entity.id
_entity.type
_entity.pdbx_description
1 polymer ?
#
loop_
_entity_poly.entity_id
_entity_poly.type
_entity_poly.pdbx_seq_one_letter_code
_entity_poly.pdbx_strand_id
1 'polypeptide(L)'
;MGMLIVQDRGVGGVSTANRSSGKSTRYYMDEMHLLLKEEQTAAYSVEIWKRFRKWGGIPTGLTQNVKDLLSSREVENIFENSDMIIMLNQAAGDRQILAKQLNISPHQLSYVTHSGEGEGLLFFGNVILPFVDRFPTDLELYRIMTTKLGEVSEEQK
;
A
#
# COMPACT_ATOMS: atom_id res chain seq x y z
N MET A 1 21.45 -5.05 -2.50
CA MET A 1 21.79 -6.22 -1.65
C MET A 1 21.36 -6.06 -0.19
N GLY A 2 21.62 -4.92 0.50
CA GLY A 2 21.20 -4.72 1.90
C GLY A 2 19.70 -4.82 2.13
N MET A 3 18.88 -4.29 1.25
CA MET A 3 17.42 -4.31 1.37
C MET A 3 16.83 -5.72 1.26
N LEU A 4 17.38 -6.59 0.41
CA LEU A 4 16.99 -8.01 0.35
C LEU A 4 17.27 -8.76 1.65
N ILE A 5 18.41 -8.50 2.29
CA ILE A 5 18.76 -9.15 3.55
C ILE A 5 17.80 -8.74 4.67
N VAL A 6 17.42 -7.46 4.73
CA VAL A 6 16.45 -6.96 5.71
C VAL A 6 15.06 -7.59 5.47
N GLN A 7 14.63 -7.67 4.22
CA GLN A 7 13.36 -8.30 3.88
C GLN A 7 13.35 -9.80 4.21
N ASP A 8 14.37 -10.54 3.83
CA ASP A 8 14.43 -11.99 4.07
C ASP A 8 14.46 -12.33 5.58
N ARG A 9 15.30 -11.66 6.36
CA ARG A 9 15.37 -11.87 7.82
C ARG A 9 14.12 -11.40 8.54
N GLY A 10 13.58 -10.24 8.18
CA GLY A 10 12.35 -9.70 8.79
C GLY A 10 11.11 -10.53 8.46
N VAL A 11 10.93 -10.84 7.19
CA VAL A 11 9.73 -11.54 6.71
C VAL A 11 9.77 -13.02 7.02
N GLY A 12 10.88 -13.72 6.71
CA GLY A 12 10.99 -15.16 6.87
C GLY A 12 11.07 -15.58 8.34
N GLY A 13 11.95 -14.98 9.12
CA GLY A 13 12.15 -15.35 10.53
C GLY A 13 10.97 -15.02 11.42
N VAL A 14 10.47 -13.77 11.34
CA VAL A 14 9.36 -13.30 12.20
C VAL A 14 8.06 -14.00 11.83
N SER A 15 7.76 -14.18 10.54
CA SER A 15 6.53 -14.83 10.10
C SER A 15 6.47 -16.31 10.52
N THR A 16 7.60 -17.02 10.46
CA THR A 16 7.67 -18.42 10.91
C THR A 16 7.43 -18.53 12.40
N ALA A 17 8.07 -17.67 13.21
CA ALA A 17 7.88 -17.64 14.66
C ALA A 17 6.44 -17.28 15.06
N ASN A 18 5.84 -16.28 14.39
CA ASN A 18 4.46 -15.90 14.64
C ASN A 18 3.46 -17.01 14.26
N ARG A 19 3.67 -17.65 13.12
CA ARG A 19 2.83 -18.77 12.69
C ARG A 19 2.84 -19.94 13.68
N SER A 20 3.99 -20.31 14.21
CA SER A 20 4.11 -21.39 15.20
C SER A 20 3.35 -21.08 16.49
N SER A 21 3.17 -19.80 16.82
CA SER A 21 2.38 -19.31 17.95
C SER A 21 0.94 -18.93 17.63
N GLY A 22 0.45 -19.25 16.43
CA GLY A 22 -0.92 -18.94 15.99
C GLY A 22 -1.18 -17.44 15.71
N LYS A 23 -0.13 -16.64 15.55
CA LYS A 23 -0.22 -15.20 15.27
C LYS A 23 -0.04 -14.91 13.78
N SER A 24 -0.74 -13.88 13.27
CA SER A 24 -0.48 -13.33 11.94
C SER A 24 0.66 -12.32 11.96
N THR A 25 1.36 -12.18 10.83
CA THR A 25 2.38 -11.15 10.63
C THR A 25 1.88 -10.15 9.61
N ARG A 26 1.88 -8.86 9.96
CA ARG A 26 1.61 -7.77 9.02
C ARG A 26 2.93 -7.15 8.61
N TYR A 27 3.15 -7.04 7.31
CA TYR A 27 4.37 -6.47 6.75
C TYR A 27 4.03 -5.28 5.88
N TYR A 28 4.41 -4.09 6.33
CA TYR A 28 4.17 -2.83 5.63
C TYR A 28 5.43 -2.41 4.88
N MET A 29 5.27 -2.09 3.61
CA MET A 29 6.32 -1.60 2.72
C MET A 29 5.95 -0.19 2.26
N ASP A 30 6.56 0.80 2.89
CA ASP A 30 6.40 2.19 2.46
C ASP A 30 7.28 2.45 1.23
N GLU A 31 6.85 3.39 0.39
CA GLU A 31 7.48 3.73 -0.89
C GLU A 31 7.81 2.49 -1.74
N MET A 32 6.87 1.56 -1.81
CA MET A 32 7.03 0.25 -2.46
C MET A 32 7.58 0.34 -3.89
N HIS A 33 7.31 1.43 -4.62
CA HIS A 33 7.84 1.64 -5.97
C HIS A 33 9.38 1.58 -6.02
N LEU A 34 10.08 1.91 -4.91
CA LEU A 34 11.54 1.81 -4.84
C LEU A 34 12.03 0.36 -4.85
N LEU A 35 11.25 -0.56 -4.28
CA LEU A 35 11.56 -1.99 -4.29
C LEU A 35 11.40 -2.62 -5.67
N LEU A 36 10.55 -2.05 -6.50
CA LEU A 36 10.26 -2.56 -7.85
C LEU A 36 11.21 -2.02 -8.93
N LYS A 37 12.12 -1.09 -8.60
CA LYS A 37 13.13 -0.57 -9.54
C LYS A 37 14.21 -1.59 -9.87
N GLU A 38 14.59 -2.40 -8.91
CA GLU A 38 15.63 -3.40 -9.06
C GLU A 38 15.00 -4.78 -9.32
N GLU A 39 15.42 -5.47 -10.36
CA GLU A 39 14.84 -6.74 -10.80
C GLU A 39 14.79 -7.79 -9.68
N GLN A 40 15.85 -7.91 -8.88
CA GLN A 40 15.92 -8.87 -7.78
C GLN A 40 14.94 -8.57 -6.65
N THR A 41 14.81 -7.29 -6.26
CA THR A 41 13.87 -6.87 -5.21
C THR A 41 12.43 -6.91 -5.71
N ALA A 42 12.19 -6.63 -6.97
CA ALA A 42 10.89 -6.76 -7.60
C ALA A 42 10.41 -8.22 -7.60
N ALA A 43 11.24 -9.15 -8.08
CA ALA A 43 10.93 -10.58 -8.09
C ALA A 43 10.63 -11.11 -6.66
N TYR A 44 11.43 -10.71 -5.68
CA TYR A 44 11.22 -11.08 -4.29
C TYR A 44 9.90 -10.50 -3.72
N SER A 45 9.57 -9.25 -4.06
CA SER A 45 8.31 -8.63 -3.64
C SER A 45 7.10 -9.38 -4.19
N VAL A 46 7.12 -9.80 -5.45
CA VAL A 46 6.07 -10.64 -6.06
C VAL A 46 5.95 -11.99 -5.35
N GLU A 47 7.08 -12.60 -5.01
CA GLU A 47 7.07 -13.88 -4.29
C GLU A 47 6.42 -13.73 -2.90
N ILE A 48 6.71 -12.64 -2.18
CA ILE A 48 6.04 -12.30 -0.92
C ILE A 48 4.52 -12.21 -1.15
N TRP A 49 4.06 -11.45 -2.15
CA TRP A 49 2.63 -11.29 -2.44
C TRP A 49 1.94 -12.63 -2.67
N LYS A 50 2.55 -13.51 -3.46
CA LYS A 50 1.98 -14.82 -3.79
C LYS A 50 1.99 -15.81 -2.62
N ARG A 51 3.00 -15.76 -1.77
CA ARG A 51 3.26 -16.82 -0.80
C ARG A 51 3.07 -16.43 0.66
N PHE A 52 3.09 -15.14 0.99
CA PHE A 52 3.11 -14.69 2.39
C PHE A 52 1.89 -15.15 3.18
N ARG A 53 0.73 -15.24 2.52
CA ARG A 53 -0.48 -15.83 3.12
C ARG A 53 -0.26 -17.24 3.65
N LYS A 54 0.53 -18.07 2.97
CA LYS A 54 0.85 -19.43 3.44
C LYS A 54 1.63 -19.44 4.74
N TRP A 55 2.30 -18.35 5.06
CA TRP A 55 3.05 -18.15 6.30
C TRP A 55 2.28 -17.37 7.36
N GLY A 56 0.97 -17.17 7.16
CA GLY A 56 0.14 -16.39 8.06
C GLY A 56 0.42 -14.89 7.99
N GLY A 57 0.97 -14.42 6.88
CA GLY A 57 1.36 -13.04 6.66
C GLY A 57 0.38 -12.26 5.79
N ILE A 58 0.34 -10.96 5.99
CA ILE A 58 -0.42 -9.97 5.23
C ILE A 58 0.56 -8.90 4.75
N PRO A 59 0.99 -8.93 3.48
CA PRO A 59 1.82 -7.87 2.93
C PRO A 59 0.96 -6.66 2.60
N THR A 60 1.47 -5.47 2.85
CA THR A 60 0.82 -4.20 2.52
C THR A 60 1.84 -3.26 1.90
N GLY A 61 1.65 -2.87 0.66
CA GLY A 61 2.49 -1.90 -0.03
C GLY A 61 1.83 -0.54 -0.06
N LEU A 62 2.60 0.51 0.25
CA LEU A 62 2.19 1.90 0.16
C LEU A 62 3.08 2.61 -0.86
N THR A 63 2.49 3.48 -1.66
CA THR A 63 3.24 4.34 -2.58
C THR A 63 2.46 5.59 -2.90
N GLN A 64 3.18 6.69 -3.05
CA GLN A 64 2.66 7.95 -3.59
C GLN A 64 3.01 8.10 -5.08
N ASN A 65 3.99 7.36 -5.57
CA ASN A 65 4.47 7.45 -6.94
C ASN A 65 3.90 6.30 -7.80
N VAL A 66 2.68 6.47 -8.24
CA VAL A 66 1.96 5.48 -9.05
C VAL A 66 2.62 5.27 -10.40
N LYS A 67 3.13 6.33 -11.03
CA LYS A 67 3.79 6.23 -12.34
C LYS A 67 5.02 5.33 -12.29
N ASP A 68 5.87 5.48 -11.30
CA ASP A 68 7.05 4.62 -11.11
C ASP A 68 6.63 3.19 -10.76
N LEU A 69 5.59 3.02 -9.93
CA LEU A 69 5.03 1.72 -9.63
C LEU A 69 4.58 1.00 -10.90
N LEU A 70 3.78 1.65 -11.74
CA LEU A 70 3.22 1.06 -12.96
C LEU A 70 4.25 0.87 -14.08
N SER A 71 5.45 1.39 -13.96
CA SER A 71 6.56 1.14 -14.89
C SER A 71 7.17 -0.25 -14.70
N SER A 72 6.97 -0.89 -13.56
CA SER A 72 7.45 -2.24 -13.29
C SER A 72 6.52 -3.29 -13.87
N ARG A 73 7.08 -4.30 -14.54
CA ARG A 73 6.33 -5.47 -15.03
C ARG A 73 5.72 -6.30 -13.91
N GLU A 74 6.29 -6.20 -12.73
CA GLU A 74 5.89 -6.98 -11.57
C GLU A 74 4.63 -6.44 -10.89
N VAL A 75 4.25 -5.19 -11.17
CA VAL A 75 3.09 -4.55 -10.54
C VAL A 75 1.77 -5.24 -10.87
N GLU A 76 1.63 -5.74 -12.08
CA GLU A 76 0.43 -6.48 -12.51
C GLU A 76 0.22 -7.73 -11.64
N ASN A 77 1.30 -8.49 -11.40
CA ASN A 77 1.28 -9.63 -10.49
C ASN A 77 0.88 -9.26 -9.05
N ILE A 78 1.30 -8.08 -8.58
CA ILE A 78 0.98 -7.60 -7.24
C ILE A 78 -0.50 -7.26 -7.16
N PHE A 79 -1.06 -6.55 -8.13
CA PHE A 79 -2.49 -6.21 -8.19
C PHE A 79 -3.37 -7.46 -8.27
N GLU A 80 -3.04 -8.41 -9.14
CA GLU A 80 -3.78 -9.67 -9.28
C GLU A 80 -3.79 -10.53 -8.01
N ASN A 81 -2.76 -10.42 -7.18
CA ASN A 81 -2.63 -11.16 -5.93
C ASN A 81 -2.96 -10.31 -4.70
N SER A 82 -3.54 -9.13 -4.87
CA SER A 82 -3.99 -8.26 -3.79
C SER A 82 -5.49 -8.44 -3.56
N ASP A 83 -5.87 -8.88 -2.37
CA ASP A 83 -7.28 -9.02 -1.99
C ASP A 83 -7.96 -7.67 -1.77
N MET A 84 -7.18 -6.64 -1.38
CA MET A 84 -7.65 -5.30 -1.10
C MET A 84 -6.72 -4.24 -1.68
N ILE A 85 -7.29 -3.24 -2.38
CA ILE A 85 -6.57 -2.05 -2.85
C ILE A 85 -7.32 -0.81 -2.36
N ILE A 86 -6.60 0.11 -1.75
CA ILE A 86 -7.13 1.41 -1.33
C ILE A 86 -6.52 2.47 -2.24
N MET A 87 -7.36 3.21 -2.94
CA MET A 87 -6.96 4.31 -3.79
C MET A 87 -7.48 5.62 -3.20
N LEU A 88 -6.55 6.45 -2.76
CA LEU A 88 -6.84 7.81 -2.29
C LEU A 88 -6.83 8.79 -3.46
N ASN A 89 -6.83 10.09 -3.19
CA ASN A 89 -6.79 11.12 -4.22
C ASN A 89 -5.56 10.97 -5.14
N GLN A 90 -5.79 11.02 -6.44
CA GLN A 90 -4.77 10.76 -7.44
C GLN A 90 -4.46 12.00 -8.29
N ALA A 91 -3.19 12.17 -8.66
CA ALA A 91 -2.78 13.19 -9.61
C ALA A 91 -3.42 12.98 -10.99
N ALA A 92 -3.65 14.05 -11.73
CA ALA A 92 -4.36 14.00 -13.02
C ALA A 92 -3.73 13.05 -14.04
N GLY A 93 -2.40 13.00 -14.09
CA GLY A 93 -1.66 12.13 -15.01
C GLY A 93 -1.77 10.64 -14.71
N ASP A 94 -1.96 10.27 -13.46
CA ASP A 94 -1.96 8.87 -13.02
C ASP A 94 -3.35 8.23 -13.11
N ARG A 95 -4.41 9.04 -13.07
CA ARG A 95 -5.81 8.57 -13.04
C ARG A 95 -6.19 7.70 -14.21
N GLN A 96 -5.80 8.10 -15.43
CA GLN A 96 -6.17 7.37 -16.65
C GLN A 96 -5.43 6.03 -16.72
N ILE A 97 -4.18 6.00 -16.29
CA ILE A 97 -3.37 4.79 -16.27
C ILE A 97 -3.93 3.80 -15.26
N LEU A 98 -4.22 4.29 -14.04
CA LEU A 98 -4.86 3.49 -13.00
C LEU A 98 -6.26 2.99 -13.40
N ALA A 99 -7.06 3.86 -14.02
CA ALA A 99 -8.39 3.48 -14.49
C ALA A 99 -8.33 2.31 -15.48
N LYS A 100 -7.37 2.33 -16.38
CA LYS A 100 -7.15 1.24 -17.33
C LYS A 100 -6.65 -0.03 -16.65
N GLN A 101 -5.66 0.09 -15.75
CA GLN A 101 -5.05 -1.05 -15.05
C GLN A 101 -6.03 -1.77 -14.13
N LEU A 102 -6.86 -1.01 -13.42
CA LEU A 102 -7.82 -1.54 -12.45
C LEU A 102 -9.24 -1.68 -13.02
N ASN A 103 -9.41 -1.45 -14.31
CA ASN A 103 -10.70 -1.50 -15.00
C ASN A 103 -11.81 -0.67 -14.32
N ILE A 104 -11.48 0.58 -13.96
CA ILE A 104 -12.37 1.51 -13.27
C ILE A 104 -13.18 2.31 -14.28
N SER A 105 -14.47 2.43 -14.07
CA SER A 105 -15.34 3.29 -14.90
C SER A 105 -15.05 4.78 -14.65
N PRO A 106 -15.34 5.67 -15.62
CA PRO A 106 -15.20 7.13 -15.44
C PRO A 106 -15.97 7.67 -14.23
N HIS A 107 -17.13 7.09 -13.92
CA HIS A 107 -17.90 7.46 -12.74
C HIS A 107 -17.17 7.10 -11.44
N GLN A 108 -16.65 5.90 -11.33
CA GLN A 108 -15.85 5.48 -10.16
C GLN A 108 -14.58 6.32 -10.02
N LEU A 109 -13.92 6.65 -11.14
CA LEU A 109 -12.72 7.48 -11.14
C LEU A 109 -12.97 8.87 -10.54
N SER A 110 -14.19 9.40 -10.63
CA SER A 110 -14.54 10.71 -10.05
C SER A 110 -14.34 10.76 -8.53
N TYR A 111 -14.48 9.63 -7.83
CA TYR A 111 -14.27 9.54 -6.38
C TYR A 111 -12.82 9.70 -5.93
N VAL A 112 -11.85 9.57 -6.83
CA VAL A 112 -10.42 9.78 -6.53
C VAL A 112 -9.85 10.99 -7.27
N THR A 113 -10.72 11.78 -7.91
CA THR A 113 -10.33 12.96 -8.68
C THR A 113 -10.36 14.24 -7.84
N HIS A 114 -11.31 14.33 -6.92
CA HIS A 114 -11.57 15.48 -6.07
C HIS A 114 -11.83 15.05 -4.61
N SER A 115 -11.35 13.88 -4.24
CA SER A 115 -11.50 13.38 -2.88
C SER A 115 -10.69 14.20 -1.89
N GLY A 116 -11.26 14.42 -0.73
CA GLY A 116 -10.59 15.01 0.43
C GLY A 116 -9.70 13.99 1.17
N GLU A 117 -9.16 14.42 2.30
CA GLU A 117 -8.42 13.54 3.20
C GLU A 117 -9.33 12.42 3.74
N GLY A 118 -8.84 11.19 3.73
CA GLY A 118 -9.60 10.02 4.18
C GLY A 118 -10.73 9.59 3.26
N GLU A 119 -10.74 10.06 2.01
CA GLU A 119 -11.74 9.71 1.01
C GLU A 119 -11.09 9.00 -0.18
N GLY A 120 -11.80 8.05 -0.78
CA GLY A 120 -11.26 7.34 -1.93
C GLY A 120 -12.12 6.17 -2.41
N LEU A 121 -11.47 5.23 -3.09
CA LEU A 121 -12.05 3.96 -3.54
C LEU A 121 -11.39 2.79 -2.83
N LEU A 122 -12.21 1.88 -2.36
CA LEU A 122 -11.82 0.59 -1.82
C LEU A 122 -12.18 -0.51 -2.82
N PHE A 123 -11.20 -1.29 -3.20
CA PHE A 123 -11.35 -2.52 -3.98
C PHE A 123 -11.23 -3.70 -3.02
N PHE A 124 -12.22 -4.59 -3.05
CA PHE A 124 -12.18 -5.83 -2.29
C PHE A 124 -12.77 -6.96 -3.14
N GLY A 125 -11.91 -7.83 -3.62
CA GLY A 125 -12.28 -8.81 -4.64
C GLY A 125 -12.86 -8.12 -5.88
N ASN A 126 -14.10 -8.44 -6.25
CA ASN A 126 -14.79 -7.84 -7.41
C ASN A 126 -15.62 -6.59 -7.06
N VAL A 127 -15.56 -6.13 -5.83
CA VAL A 127 -16.37 -5.00 -5.36
C VAL A 127 -15.54 -3.74 -5.32
N ILE A 128 -16.05 -2.65 -5.88
CA ILE A 128 -15.43 -1.32 -5.86
C ILE A 128 -16.41 -0.38 -5.16
N LEU A 129 -15.99 0.16 -4.01
CA LEU A 129 -16.82 1.03 -3.17
C LEU A 129 -16.12 2.36 -2.92
N PRO A 130 -16.81 3.50 -3.04
CA PRO A 130 -16.33 4.74 -2.47
C PRO A 130 -16.38 4.65 -0.94
N PHE A 131 -15.40 5.23 -0.27
CA PHE A 131 -15.35 5.28 1.17
C PHE A 131 -14.99 6.67 1.69
N VAL A 132 -15.41 6.95 2.91
CA VAL A 132 -15.02 8.10 3.71
C VAL A 132 -14.62 7.58 5.08
N ASP A 133 -13.35 7.73 5.41
CA ASP A 133 -12.78 7.36 6.71
C ASP A 133 -11.84 8.49 7.18
N ARG A 134 -12.42 9.49 7.84
CA ARG A 134 -11.67 10.63 8.34
C ARG A 134 -11.11 10.30 9.72
N PHE A 135 -9.80 10.33 9.83
CA PHE A 135 -9.13 10.11 11.10
C PHE A 135 -9.50 11.23 12.10
N PRO A 136 -9.95 10.90 13.33
CA PRO A 136 -10.30 11.91 14.32
C PRO A 136 -9.08 12.76 14.72
N THR A 137 -9.20 14.09 14.57
CA THR A 137 -8.08 15.03 14.78
C THR A 137 -7.85 15.36 16.27
N ASP A 138 -8.78 14.99 17.13
CA ASP A 138 -8.72 15.19 18.59
C ASP A 138 -7.93 14.09 19.31
N LEU A 139 -7.59 13.01 18.62
CA LEU A 139 -6.83 11.91 19.21
C LEU A 139 -5.35 12.26 19.34
N GLU A 140 -4.74 11.80 20.44
CA GLU A 140 -3.29 11.91 20.66
C GLU A 140 -2.49 11.31 19.50
N LEU A 141 -2.93 10.17 18.95
CA LEU A 141 -2.30 9.53 17.83
C LEU A 141 -2.25 10.45 16.60
N TYR A 142 -3.31 11.23 16.33
CA TYR A 142 -3.29 12.21 15.24
C TYR A 142 -2.20 13.26 15.46
N ARG A 143 -2.05 13.78 16.67
CA ARG A 143 -1.04 14.79 17.02
C ARG A 143 0.39 14.28 16.86
N ILE A 144 0.61 12.99 17.16
CA ILE A 144 1.93 12.34 17.00
C ILE A 144 2.24 12.08 15.52
N MET A 145 1.24 11.72 14.73
CA MET A 145 1.41 11.28 13.33
C MET A 145 1.33 12.41 12.31
N THR A 146 0.75 13.56 12.67
CA THR A 146 0.58 14.67 11.71
C THR A 146 1.92 15.28 11.30
N THR A 147 2.08 15.52 9.99
CA THR A 147 3.22 16.24 9.41
C THR A 147 2.85 17.64 8.93
N LYS A 148 1.62 18.07 9.18
CA LYS A 148 1.15 19.41 8.78
C LYS A 148 1.80 20.48 9.65
N LEU A 149 2.49 21.42 9.01
CA LEU A 149 3.32 22.45 9.68
C LEU A 149 2.56 23.28 10.75
N GLY A 150 1.25 23.43 10.63
CA GLY A 150 0.42 24.15 11.60
C GLY A 150 -0.10 23.29 12.76
N GLU A 151 0.08 21.97 12.70
CA GLU A 151 -0.47 21.00 13.65
C GLU A 151 0.63 20.26 14.43
N VAL A 152 1.91 20.43 14.02
CA VAL A 152 3.07 19.82 14.69
C VAL A 152 3.29 20.50 16.04
N SER A 153 3.23 19.76 17.13
CA SER A 153 3.50 20.28 18.47
C SER A 153 4.94 20.77 18.61
N GLU A 154 5.17 21.79 19.45
CA GLU A 154 6.53 22.34 19.68
C GLU A 154 7.52 21.32 20.26
N GLU A 155 7.04 20.24 20.84
CA GLU A 155 7.84 19.12 21.38
C GLU A 155 8.46 18.21 20.30
N GLN A 156 8.05 18.37 19.05
CA GLN A 156 8.60 17.60 17.91
C GLN A 156 9.64 18.42 17.08
N LYS A 157 9.96 19.68 17.50
CA LYS A 157 11.00 20.51 16.91
C LYS A 157 12.30 20.37 17.68
#